data_0b1e6043f8dbc92b2ad1cdf801334cb1
#
_entry.id   0b1e6043f8dbc92b2ad1cdf801334cb1
#
_cell.length_a   1.000
_cell.length_b   1.000
_cell.length_c   1.000
_cell.angle_alpha   90.00
_cell.angle_beta   90.00
_cell.angle_gamma   90.00
#
_symmetry.space_group_name_H-M   'P 1'
#
loop_
_entity.id
_entity.type
_entity.pdbx_description
1 polymer ?
#
loop_
_entity_poly.entity_id
_entity_poly.type
_entity_poly.pdbx_seq_one_letter_code
_entity_poly.pdbx_strand_id
1 'polypeptide(L)'
;MITDLTLGENIFNSPDLSIKMKILHAVNKSLDQITVAEICRNAGISRQTFYRHFESKYDIPWWYSIFCRQFYLNEIGRTIDWKTGYYHHLRLIAQERDFFRESIQYSINTPFGQTIMPENRKAVLLDTLENYRHVEVNDNLRFIVEVFSKLECEVMNDWFRSDEPTEANQQVRFGELVVPWEREHQGARRRTR
;
A
#
# COMPACT_ATOMS: atom_id res chain seq x y z
N MET A 1 6.11 -13.44 6.88
CA MET A 1 4.65 -13.54 6.67
C MET A 1 3.94 -12.94 7.87
N ILE A 2 2.98 -12.06 7.64
CA ILE A 2 2.34 -11.26 8.68
C ILE A 2 1.51 -12.15 9.57
N THR A 3 2.09 -12.58 10.69
CA THR A 3 1.39 -13.35 11.73
C THR A 3 0.92 -12.47 12.90
N ASP A 4 1.26 -11.17 12.89
CA ASP A 4 1.12 -10.29 14.06
C ASP A 4 0.20 -9.08 13.84
N LEU A 5 -0.65 -9.12 12.80
CA LEU A 5 -1.72 -8.15 12.67
C LEU A 5 -2.91 -8.62 13.52
N THR A 6 -3.04 -8.06 14.72
CA THR A 6 -4.30 -8.04 15.48
C THR A 6 -5.32 -7.19 14.72
N LEU A 7 -5.76 -7.71 13.58
CA LEU A 7 -6.80 -7.11 12.76
C LEU A 7 -8.14 -7.48 13.37
N GLY A 8 -9.02 -6.50 13.43
CA GLY A 8 -10.38 -6.75 13.89
C GLY A 8 -10.96 -7.98 13.17
N GLU A 9 -11.46 -8.93 13.94
CA GLU A 9 -11.89 -10.27 13.50
C GLU A 9 -12.83 -10.28 12.28
N ASN A 10 -13.51 -9.16 12.00
CA ASN A 10 -14.50 -9.05 10.92
C ASN A 10 -13.91 -8.93 9.50
N ILE A 11 -12.66 -8.46 9.35
CA ILE A 11 -12.05 -8.28 8.02
C ILE A 11 -11.62 -9.63 7.44
N PHE A 12 -11.19 -10.58 8.29
CA PHE A 12 -10.74 -11.90 7.85
C PHE A 12 -11.87 -12.89 7.53
N ASN A 13 -13.10 -12.58 7.86
CA ASN A 13 -14.24 -13.46 7.65
C ASN A 13 -14.84 -13.40 6.23
N SER A 14 -14.28 -12.60 5.32
CA SER A 14 -14.70 -12.61 3.91
C SER A 14 -14.19 -13.86 3.21
N PRO A 15 -15.06 -14.67 2.58
CA PRO A 15 -14.64 -15.83 1.79
C PRO A 15 -13.66 -15.46 0.66
N ASP A 16 -13.83 -14.28 0.05
CA ASP A 16 -12.95 -13.74 -0.97
C ASP A 16 -11.54 -13.50 -0.42
N LEU A 17 -11.44 -12.84 0.73
CA LEU A 17 -10.15 -12.60 1.39
C LEU A 17 -9.48 -13.92 1.79
N SER A 18 -10.22 -14.88 2.33
CA SER A 18 -9.70 -16.19 2.70
C SER A 18 -9.06 -16.91 1.50
N ILE A 19 -9.69 -16.88 0.33
CA ILE A 19 -9.14 -17.47 -0.90
C ILE A 19 -7.90 -16.71 -1.35
N LYS A 20 -7.92 -15.39 -1.39
CA LYS A 20 -6.76 -14.56 -1.77
C LYS A 20 -5.56 -14.79 -0.85
N MET A 21 -5.78 -14.93 0.46
CA MET A 21 -4.72 -15.26 1.42
C MET A 21 -4.16 -16.66 1.20
N LYS A 22 -5.00 -17.67 0.89
CA LYS A 22 -4.52 -19.02 0.52
C LYS A 22 -3.64 -18.98 -0.73
N ILE A 23 -4.04 -18.20 -1.74
CA ILE A 23 -3.26 -18.01 -2.97
C ILE A 23 -1.92 -17.34 -2.66
N LEU A 24 -1.90 -16.27 -1.87
CA LEU A 24 -0.69 -15.58 -1.44
C LEU A 24 0.29 -16.54 -0.73
N HIS A 25 -0.19 -17.31 0.24
CA HIS A 25 0.63 -18.26 1.01
C HIS A 25 1.12 -19.46 0.17
N ALA A 26 0.48 -19.71 -0.96
CA ALA A 26 0.87 -20.76 -1.89
C ALA A 26 2.04 -20.36 -2.82
N VAL A 27 2.40 -19.07 -2.86
CA VAL A 27 3.57 -18.55 -3.59
C VAL A 27 4.80 -18.81 -2.73
N ASN A 28 5.50 -19.89 -3.01
CA ASN A 28 6.65 -20.36 -2.23
C ASN A 28 7.99 -20.29 -3.00
N LYS A 29 7.99 -19.66 -4.16
CA LYS A 29 9.13 -19.39 -5.03
C LYS A 29 8.97 -18.01 -5.63
N SER A 30 10.02 -17.52 -6.31
CA SER A 30 9.90 -16.29 -7.08
C SER A 30 8.76 -16.39 -8.11
N LEU A 31 8.14 -15.24 -8.39
CA LEU A 31 7.02 -15.18 -9.33
C LEU A 31 7.40 -15.65 -10.74
N ASP A 32 8.66 -15.50 -11.14
CA ASP A 32 9.15 -15.99 -12.41
C ASP A 32 9.18 -17.52 -12.48
N GLN A 33 9.54 -18.15 -11.40
CA GLN A 33 9.76 -19.59 -11.32
C GLN A 33 8.50 -20.38 -11.01
N ILE A 34 7.51 -19.76 -10.35
CA ILE A 34 6.26 -20.45 -9.99
C ILE A 34 5.20 -20.30 -11.10
N THR A 35 4.51 -21.37 -11.41
CA THR A 35 3.38 -21.36 -12.34
C THR A 35 2.05 -21.23 -11.61
N VAL A 36 1.01 -20.70 -12.30
CA VAL A 36 -0.36 -20.68 -11.75
C VAL A 36 -0.85 -22.08 -11.38
N ALA A 37 -0.42 -23.12 -12.13
CA ALA A 37 -0.76 -24.50 -11.81
C ALA A 37 -0.18 -24.97 -10.47
N GLU A 38 1.07 -24.57 -10.17
CA GLU A 38 1.70 -24.86 -8.89
C GLU A 38 1.04 -24.09 -7.75
N ILE A 39 0.76 -22.80 -7.94
CA ILE A 39 0.03 -22.00 -6.97
C ILE A 39 -1.33 -22.65 -6.64
N CYS A 40 -2.10 -23.02 -7.65
CA CYS A 40 -3.40 -23.67 -7.46
C CYS A 40 -3.29 -24.98 -6.69
N ARG A 41 -2.30 -25.82 -7.03
CA ARG A 41 -2.04 -27.08 -6.33
C ARG A 41 -1.66 -26.84 -4.88
N ASN A 42 -0.77 -25.89 -4.61
CA ASN A 42 -0.31 -25.57 -3.26
C ASN A 42 -1.42 -24.95 -2.41
N ALA A 43 -2.31 -24.13 -3.02
CA ALA A 43 -3.45 -23.51 -2.36
C ALA A 43 -4.66 -24.46 -2.20
N GLY A 44 -4.65 -25.62 -2.85
CA GLY A 44 -5.79 -26.55 -2.86
C GLY A 44 -7.02 -26.01 -3.59
N ILE A 45 -6.83 -25.23 -4.68
CA ILE A 45 -7.92 -24.60 -5.46
C ILE A 45 -7.84 -24.98 -6.95
N SER A 46 -8.94 -24.77 -7.66
CA SER A 46 -8.97 -24.93 -9.12
C SER A 46 -8.35 -23.70 -9.83
N ARG A 47 -7.90 -23.89 -11.09
CA ARG A 47 -7.51 -22.76 -11.95
C ARG A 47 -8.65 -21.76 -12.17
N GLN A 48 -9.88 -22.26 -12.31
CA GLN A 48 -11.05 -21.39 -12.43
C GLN A 48 -11.25 -20.52 -11.19
N THR A 49 -11.02 -21.08 -9.99
CA THR A 49 -11.05 -20.33 -8.74
C THR A 49 -9.96 -19.26 -8.71
N PHE A 50 -8.74 -19.59 -9.15
CA PHE A 50 -7.65 -18.63 -9.27
C PHE A 50 -8.04 -17.44 -10.15
N TYR A 51 -8.46 -17.71 -11.40
CA TYR A 51 -8.78 -16.67 -12.38
C TYR A 51 -10.04 -15.85 -12.06
N ARG A 52 -10.85 -16.28 -11.12
CA ARG A 52 -11.93 -15.45 -10.55
C ARG A 52 -11.40 -14.36 -9.62
N HIS A 53 -10.22 -14.51 -9.02
CA HIS A 53 -9.64 -13.60 -8.05
C HIS A 53 -8.46 -12.78 -8.59
N PHE A 54 -7.72 -13.32 -9.56
CA PHE A 54 -6.53 -12.71 -10.15
C PHE A 54 -6.45 -13.03 -11.64
N GLU A 55 -6.17 -12.04 -12.48
CA GLU A 55 -5.98 -12.25 -13.92
C GLU A 55 -4.65 -12.95 -14.21
N SER A 56 -3.63 -12.67 -13.39
CA SER A 56 -2.31 -13.26 -13.49
C SER A 56 -1.68 -13.48 -12.10
N LYS A 57 -0.59 -14.25 -12.04
CA LYS A 57 0.19 -14.42 -10.81
C LYS A 57 0.83 -13.10 -10.32
N TYR A 58 1.07 -12.16 -11.23
CA TYR A 58 1.68 -10.86 -10.93
C TYR A 58 0.71 -9.88 -10.25
N ASP A 59 -0.58 -10.17 -10.25
CA ASP A 59 -1.58 -9.37 -9.53
C ASP A 59 -1.60 -9.65 -8.03
N ILE A 60 -1.05 -10.80 -7.60
CA ILE A 60 -1.05 -11.23 -6.19
C ILE A 60 -0.31 -10.20 -5.30
N PRO A 61 0.94 -9.80 -5.59
CA PRO A 61 1.65 -8.80 -4.78
C PRO A 61 1.00 -7.42 -4.81
N TRP A 62 0.36 -7.07 -5.92
CA TRP A 62 -0.36 -5.81 -6.05
C TRP A 62 -1.56 -5.76 -5.12
N TRP A 63 -2.38 -6.78 -5.19
CA TRP A 63 -3.49 -6.92 -4.26
C TRP A 63 -2.99 -6.87 -2.80
N TYR A 64 -1.90 -7.58 -2.51
CA TYR A 64 -1.32 -7.62 -1.18
C TYR A 64 -0.77 -6.25 -0.73
N SER A 65 -0.15 -5.50 -1.62
CA SER A 65 0.29 -4.13 -1.35
C SER A 65 -0.89 -3.21 -0.98
N ILE A 66 -1.98 -3.27 -1.75
CA ILE A 66 -3.20 -2.50 -1.46
C ILE A 66 -3.80 -2.94 -0.12
N PHE A 67 -3.83 -4.25 0.13
CA PHE A 67 -4.31 -4.81 1.40
C PHE A 67 -3.48 -4.31 2.59
N CYS A 68 -2.16 -4.32 2.49
CA CYS A 68 -1.27 -3.81 3.54
C CYS A 68 -1.47 -2.31 3.84
N ARG A 69 -1.79 -1.50 2.82
CA ARG A 69 -2.05 -0.06 3.00
C ARG A 69 -3.25 0.24 3.89
N GLN A 70 -4.25 -0.62 3.90
CA GLN A 70 -5.48 -0.43 4.68
C GLN A 70 -5.22 -0.34 6.18
N PHE A 71 -4.15 -0.94 6.69
CA PHE A 71 -3.86 -0.98 8.12
C PHE A 71 -3.12 0.25 8.63
N TYR A 72 -2.36 0.90 7.78
CA TYR A 72 -1.51 2.00 8.20
C TYR A 72 -1.65 3.22 7.30
N LEU A 73 -1.35 3.13 6.01
CA LEU A 73 -1.36 4.32 5.14
C LEU A 73 -2.74 4.95 4.99
N ASN A 74 -3.79 4.14 4.91
CA ASN A 74 -5.16 4.65 4.77
C ASN A 74 -5.72 5.21 6.08
N GLU A 75 -5.09 4.87 7.22
CA GLU A 75 -5.46 5.37 8.53
C GLU A 75 -4.78 6.68 8.92
N ILE A 76 -3.80 7.13 8.13
CA ILE A 76 -3.12 8.41 8.36
C ILE A 76 -4.12 9.57 8.23
N GLY A 77 -4.12 10.42 9.26
CA GLY A 77 -5.04 11.56 9.35
C GLY A 77 -6.46 11.18 9.81
N ARG A 78 -6.76 9.89 9.97
CA ARG A 78 -8.01 9.34 10.51
C ARG A 78 -7.82 8.94 11.97
N THR A 79 -7.04 7.91 12.21
CA THR A 79 -6.81 7.30 13.53
C THR A 79 -5.36 7.42 13.99
N ILE A 80 -4.41 7.55 13.07
CA ILE A 80 -2.99 7.64 13.36
C ILE A 80 -2.33 8.86 12.69
N ASP A 81 -1.19 9.30 13.23
CA ASP A 81 -0.37 10.34 12.63
C ASP A 81 0.50 9.80 11.46
N TRP A 82 1.06 10.73 10.66
CA TRP A 82 1.88 10.42 9.50
C TRP A 82 3.10 9.57 9.85
N LYS A 83 3.82 9.93 10.89
CA LYS A 83 5.06 9.25 11.28
C LYS A 83 4.78 7.80 11.67
N THR A 84 3.76 7.59 12.48
CA THR A 84 3.32 6.26 12.91
C THR A 84 2.84 5.42 11.73
N GLY A 85 2.00 5.98 10.87
CA GLY A 85 1.44 5.27 9.71
C GLY A 85 2.52 4.84 8.72
N TYR A 86 3.42 5.73 8.34
CA TYR A 86 4.53 5.39 7.44
C TYR A 86 5.52 4.41 8.06
N TYR A 87 5.89 4.60 9.32
CA TYR A 87 6.82 3.70 10.00
C TYR A 87 6.31 2.26 10.00
N HIS A 88 5.07 2.06 10.42
CA HIS A 88 4.49 0.71 10.46
C HIS A 88 4.26 0.12 9.07
N HIS A 89 3.84 0.94 8.11
CA HIS A 89 3.66 0.46 6.73
C HIS A 89 4.99 0.02 6.11
N LEU A 90 6.04 0.84 6.22
CA LEU A 90 7.36 0.52 5.69
C LEU A 90 7.94 -0.73 6.35
N ARG A 91 7.79 -0.85 7.68
CA ARG A 91 8.22 -2.05 8.40
C ARG A 91 7.51 -3.31 7.94
N LEU A 92 6.19 -3.20 7.70
CA LEU A 92 5.38 -4.31 7.21
C LEU A 92 5.86 -4.81 5.85
N ILE A 93 6.03 -3.90 4.89
CA ILE A 93 6.46 -4.27 3.54
C ILE A 93 7.94 -4.64 3.46
N ALA A 94 8.80 -4.14 4.37
CA ALA A 94 10.20 -4.52 4.45
C ALA A 94 10.39 -6.01 4.79
N GLN A 95 9.47 -6.59 5.54
CA GLN A 95 9.49 -8.03 5.88
C GLN A 95 9.28 -8.93 4.65
N GLU A 96 8.61 -8.42 3.62
CA GLU A 96 8.28 -9.14 2.38
C GLU A 96 8.90 -8.45 1.15
N ARG A 97 10.02 -7.76 1.36
CA ARG A 97 10.62 -6.88 0.35
C ARG A 97 10.90 -7.56 -0.98
N ASP A 98 11.50 -8.75 -0.96
CA ASP A 98 11.87 -9.47 -2.17
C ASP A 98 10.64 -9.85 -3.00
N PHE A 99 9.56 -10.24 -2.33
CA PHE A 99 8.29 -10.53 -2.96
C PHE A 99 7.69 -9.28 -3.64
N PHE A 100 7.73 -8.12 -2.98
CA PHE A 100 7.27 -6.87 -3.57
C PHE A 100 8.19 -6.37 -4.69
N ARG A 101 9.51 -6.52 -4.52
CA ARG A 101 10.50 -6.11 -5.54
C ARG A 101 10.30 -6.82 -6.87
N GLU A 102 10.12 -8.13 -6.85
CA GLU A 102 9.82 -8.90 -8.05
C GLU A 102 8.55 -8.40 -8.75
N SER A 103 7.51 -8.16 -7.98
CA SER A 103 6.23 -7.68 -8.50
C SER A 103 6.34 -6.31 -9.17
N ILE A 104 7.04 -5.38 -8.53
CA ILE A 104 7.18 -4.01 -9.02
C ILE A 104 7.93 -3.96 -10.34
N GLN A 105 8.95 -4.80 -10.54
CA GLN A 105 9.66 -4.87 -11.82
C GLN A 105 8.73 -5.16 -13.01
N TYR A 106 7.69 -5.98 -12.80
CA TYR A 106 6.72 -6.29 -13.85
C TYR A 106 5.65 -5.22 -14.05
N SER A 107 5.32 -4.48 -13.03
CA SER A 107 4.12 -3.65 -13.01
C SER A 107 4.37 -2.16 -13.18
N ILE A 108 5.58 -1.68 -12.92
CA ILE A 108 5.94 -0.26 -13.04
C ILE A 108 5.59 0.32 -14.41
N ASN A 109 5.78 -0.47 -15.48
CA ASN A 109 5.52 -0.05 -16.85
C ASN A 109 4.09 -0.41 -17.33
N THR A 110 3.24 -0.91 -16.44
CA THR A 110 1.85 -1.22 -16.76
C THR A 110 0.92 -0.06 -16.38
N PRO A 111 -0.27 0.04 -17.00
CA PRO A 111 -1.28 1.01 -16.59
C PRO A 111 -1.61 0.93 -15.10
N PHE A 112 -1.49 -0.25 -14.51
CA PHE A 112 -1.74 -0.45 -13.09
C PHE A 112 -0.77 0.35 -12.22
N GLY A 113 0.53 0.16 -12.38
CA GLY A 113 1.54 0.85 -11.58
C GLY A 113 1.56 2.36 -11.82
N GLN A 114 1.37 2.79 -13.09
CA GLN A 114 1.47 4.19 -13.48
C GLN A 114 0.21 5.01 -13.17
N THR A 115 -0.96 4.38 -13.16
CA THR A 115 -2.23 5.10 -13.07
C THR A 115 -3.07 4.63 -11.89
N ILE A 116 -3.34 3.34 -11.77
CA ILE A 116 -4.30 2.81 -10.78
C ILE A 116 -3.82 3.04 -9.35
N MET A 117 -2.54 2.80 -9.06
CA MET A 117 -2.00 2.97 -7.71
C MET A 117 -2.00 4.42 -7.24
N PRO A 118 -1.50 5.42 -8.01
CA PRO A 118 -1.60 6.82 -7.65
C PRO A 118 -3.06 7.31 -7.51
N GLU A 119 -3.96 6.90 -8.40
CA GLU A 119 -5.38 7.28 -8.32
C GLU A 119 -6.07 6.68 -7.08
N ASN A 120 -5.79 5.44 -6.72
CA ASN A 120 -6.29 4.83 -5.49
C ASN A 120 -5.80 5.61 -4.26
N ARG A 121 -4.50 5.98 -4.23
CA ARG A 121 -3.95 6.76 -3.13
C ARG A 121 -4.56 8.17 -3.04
N LYS A 122 -4.74 8.82 -4.17
CA LYS A 122 -5.41 10.11 -4.29
C LYS A 122 -6.83 10.05 -3.71
N ALA A 123 -7.60 9.03 -4.09
CA ALA A 123 -8.97 8.85 -3.60
C ALA A 123 -9.02 8.73 -2.06
N VAL A 124 -8.12 7.94 -1.47
CA VAL A 124 -8.04 7.77 -0.01
C VAL A 124 -7.66 9.08 0.69
N LEU A 125 -6.73 9.85 0.15
CA LEU A 125 -6.32 11.13 0.72
C LEU A 125 -7.43 12.16 0.65
N LEU A 126 -8.14 12.26 -0.47
CA LEU A 126 -9.29 13.17 -0.63
C LEU A 126 -10.41 12.80 0.36
N ASP A 127 -10.76 11.52 0.45
CA ASP A 127 -11.75 11.04 1.42
C ASP A 127 -11.33 11.38 2.88
N THR A 128 -10.04 11.22 3.19
CA THR A 128 -9.51 11.59 4.51
C THR A 128 -9.67 13.09 4.79
N LEU A 129 -9.34 13.94 3.84
CA LEU A 129 -9.46 15.40 3.98
C LEU A 129 -10.91 15.82 4.15
N GLU A 130 -11.80 15.34 3.28
CA GLU A 130 -13.20 15.73 3.26
C GLU A 130 -13.99 15.18 4.45
N ASN A 131 -13.93 13.87 4.70
CA ASN A 131 -14.82 13.18 5.62
C ASN A 131 -14.27 13.02 7.06
N TYR A 132 -12.93 13.02 7.23
CA TYR A 132 -12.32 12.86 8.56
C TYR A 132 -11.70 14.15 9.09
N ARG A 133 -11.17 14.98 8.20
CA ARG A 133 -10.54 16.26 8.58
C ARG A 133 -11.45 17.47 8.35
N HIS A 134 -12.56 17.27 7.66
CA HIS A 134 -13.54 18.30 7.32
C HIS A 134 -12.92 19.52 6.65
N VAL A 135 -11.96 19.26 5.74
CA VAL A 135 -11.27 20.29 4.95
C VAL A 135 -12.04 20.48 3.65
N GLU A 136 -12.36 21.73 3.32
CA GLU A 136 -12.91 22.05 2.00
C GLU A 136 -11.85 21.85 0.92
N VAL A 137 -12.09 20.89 0.02
CA VAL A 137 -11.17 20.52 -1.05
C VAL A 137 -11.44 21.36 -2.30
N ASN A 138 -10.67 22.43 -2.44
CA ASN A 138 -10.65 23.24 -3.67
C ASN A 138 -9.74 22.65 -4.75
N ASP A 139 -9.74 23.26 -5.95
CA ASP A 139 -8.96 22.75 -7.09
C ASP A 139 -7.45 22.72 -6.82
N ASN A 140 -6.90 23.70 -6.10
CA ASN A 140 -5.48 23.74 -5.75
C ASN A 140 -5.10 22.57 -4.82
N LEU A 141 -5.91 22.31 -3.80
CA LEU A 141 -5.67 21.21 -2.88
C LEU A 141 -5.82 19.86 -3.59
N ARG A 142 -6.80 19.72 -4.48
CA ARG A 142 -6.99 18.54 -5.32
C ARG A 142 -5.77 18.26 -6.19
N PHE A 143 -5.21 19.30 -6.82
CA PHE A 143 -3.97 19.20 -7.59
C PHE A 143 -2.78 18.79 -6.72
N ILE A 144 -2.62 19.37 -5.53
CA ILE A 144 -1.55 19.01 -4.57
C ILE A 144 -1.65 17.53 -4.18
N VAL A 145 -2.85 17.05 -3.85
CA VAL A 145 -3.09 15.64 -3.51
C VAL A 145 -2.76 14.71 -4.67
N GLU A 146 -3.09 15.10 -5.89
CA GLU A 146 -2.74 14.31 -7.09
C GLU A 146 -1.22 14.20 -7.28
N VAL A 147 -0.51 15.33 -7.21
CA VAL A 147 0.96 15.34 -7.35
C VAL A 147 1.61 14.54 -6.23
N PHE A 148 1.15 14.72 -4.99
CA PHE A 148 1.65 13.99 -3.83
C PHE A 148 1.45 12.47 -3.96
N SER A 149 0.29 12.04 -4.44
CA SER A 149 -0.01 10.61 -4.61
C SER A 149 0.92 9.93 -5.63
N LYS A 150 1.24 10.65 -6.73
CA LYS A 150 2.20 10.19 -7.73
C LYS A 150 3.61 10.11 -7.16
N LEU A 151 4.05 11.17 -6.47
CA LEU A 151 5.38 11.25 -5.85
C LEU A 151 5.56 10.15 -4.79
N GLU A 152 4.58 9.93 -3.94
CA GLU A 152 4.60 8.86 -2.93
C GLU A 152 4.79 7.47 -3.56
N CYS A 153 4.08 7.19 -4.65
CA CYS A 153 4.23 5.94 -5.38
C CYS A 153 5.63 5.81 -5.99
N GLU A 154 6.19 6.87 -6.57
CA GLU A 154 7.54 6.85 -7.13
C GLU A 154 8.63 6.65 -6.05
N VAL A 155 8.52 7.32 -4.92
CA VAL A 155 9.46 7.14 -3.80
C VAL A 155 9.43 5.69 -3.29
N MET A 156 8.26 5.07 -3.24
CA MET A 156 8.12 3.65 -2.89
C MET A 156 8.73 2.74 -3.94
N ASN A 157 8.52 3.03 -5.22
CA ASN A 157 9.10 2.28 -6.32
C ASN A 157 10.64 2.34 -6.29
N ASP A 158 11.21 3.52 -6.07
CA ASP A 158 12.66 3.71 -5.95
C ASP A 158 13.23 2.94 -4.76
N TRP A 159 12.50 2.90 -3.68
CA TRP A 159 12.91 2.09 -2.53
C TRP A 159 13.00 0.60 -2.85
N PHE A 160 12.02 0.07 -3.51
CA PHE A 160 12.05 -1.34 -3.90
C PHE A 160 13.17 -1.65 -4.89
N ARG A 161 13.57 -0.69 -5.74
CA ARG A 161 14.68 -0.83 -6.69
C ARG A 161 16.05 -0.71 -6.03
N SER A 162 16.15 -0.04 -4.89
CA SER A 162 17.42 0.19 -4.20
C SER A 162 18.04 -1.12 -3.69
N ASP A 163 19.34 -1.27 -3.84
CA ASP A 163 20.08 -2.43 -3.32
C ASP A 163 20.38 -2.32 -1.81
N GLU A 164 20.37 -1.10 -1.25
CA GLU A 164 20.58 -0.82 0.18
C GLU A 164 19.39 -0.07 0.79
N PRO A 165 18.29 -0.74 1.06
CA PRO A 165 17.17 -0.08 1.73
C PRO A 165 17.41 -0.05 3.22
N THR A 166 17.88 1.06 3.76
CA THR A 166 17.82 1.29 5.19
C THR A 166 16.47 1.90 5.56
N GLU A 167 15.81 1.35 6.58
CA GLU A 167 14.60 1.95 7.18
C GLU A 167 14.83 3.44 7.53
N ALA A 168 16.05 3.78 7.95
CA ALA A 168 16.45 5.14 8.31
C ALA A 168 16.43 6.11 7.12
N ASN A 169 16.91 5.72 5.95
CA ASN A 169 16.94 6.59 4.77
C ASN A 169 15.55 6.93 4.24
N GLN A 170 14.57 6.11 4.53
CA GLN A 170 13.19 6.30 4.10
C GLN A 170 12.38 7.14 5.07
N GLN A 171 12.55 6.93 6.37
CA GLN A 171 11.95 7.80 7.37
C GLN A 171 12.39 9.25 7.18
N VAL A 172 13.66 9.47 6.78
CA VAL A 172 14.18 10.80 6.47
C VAL A 172 13.53 11.35 5.20
N ARG A 173 13.50 10.59 4.09
CA ARG A 173 12.93 11.06 2.82
C ARG A 173 11.43 11.34 2.91
N PHE A 174 10.66 10.46 3.56
CA PHE A 174 9.24 10.72 3.78
C PHE A 174 9.02 11.83 4.81
N GLY A 175 9.83 11.89 5.87
CA GLY A 175 9.75 12.95 6.87
C GLY A 175 10.02 14.32 6.28
N GLU A 176 10.96 14.46 5.36
CA GLU A 176 11.26 15.72 4.67
C GLU A 176 10.14 16.16 3.72
N LEU A 177 9.45 15.22 3.08
CA LEU A 177 8.31 15.50 2.20
C LEU A 177 7.05 15.92 2.99
N VAL A 178 6.90 15.43 4.22
CA VAL A 178 5.68 15.59 5.04
C VAL A 178 5.79 16.73 6.05
N VAL A 179 6.99 17.05 6.52
CA VAL A 179 7.25 18.09 7.55
C VAL A 179 6.69 19.48 7.18
N PRO A 180 6.72 19.96 5.93
CA PRO A 180 6.08 21.24 5.58
C PRO A 180 4.58 21.23 5.84
N TRP A 181 3.91 20.12 5.58
CA TRP A 181 2.46 19.94 5.73
C TRP A 181 2.00 19.91 7.19
N GLU A 182 2.74 19.25 8.08
CA GLU A 182 2.40 19.19 9.51
C GLU A 182 2.56 20.55 10.21
N ARG A 183 3.52 21.37 9.80
CA ARG A 183 3.79 22.67 10.44
C ARG A 183 2.66 23.67 10.25
N GLU A 184 2.01 23.70 9.10
CA GLU A 184 0.90 24.60 8.82
C GLU A 184 -0.33 24.27 9.68
N HIS A 185 -0.57 23.01 9.99
CA HIS A 185 -1.76 22.56 10.73
C HIS A 185 -1.60 22.62 12.26
N GLN A 186 -0.38 22.59 12.79
CA GLN A 186 -0.14 22.82 14.22
C GLN A 186 -0.27 24.32 14.61
N GLY A 187 -0.03 25.22 13.68
CA GLY A 187 -0.23 26.66 13.89
C GLY A 187 -1.71 27.07 14.02
N ALA A 188 -2.61 26.37 13.37
CA ALA A 188 -4.05 26.65 13.41
C ALA A 188 -4.69 26.27 14.76
N ARG A 189 -4.20 25.22 15.44
CA ARG A 189 -4.72 24.79 16.75
C ARG A 189 -4.33 25.69 17.92
N ARG A 190 -3.32 26.57 17.78
CA ARG A 190 -2.88 27.51 18.83
C ARG A 190 -3.60 28.84 18.80
N ARG A 191 -4.41 29.12 17.77
CA ARG A 191 -5.16 30.41 17.66
C ARG A 191 -6.63 30.34 18.14
N THR A 192 -7.07 29.19 18.65
CA THR A 192 -8.44 28.98 19.17
C THR A 192 -8.47 28.63 20.66
N ARG A 193 -7.56 29.21 21.45
CA ARG A 193 -7.65 29.26 22.92
C ARG A 193 -7.45 30.65 23.43
#